data_e93ec5afece85d44f605094d453bd73b
#
_entry.id   e93ec5afece85d44f605094d453bd73b
#
_cell.length_a   1.000
_cell.length_b   1.000
_cell.length_c   1.000
_cell.angle_alpha   90.00
_cell.angle_beta   90.00
_cell.angle_gamma   90.00
#
_symmetry.space_group_name_H-M   'P 1'
#
loop_
_entity.id
_entity.type
_entity.pdbx_description
1 polymer ?
#
loop_
_entity_poly.entity_id
_entity_poly.type
_entity_poly.pdbx_seq_one_letter_code
_entity_poly.pdbx_strand_id
1 'polypeptide(L)'
;MMPRISKATEYNWKKLSSEPHEKLTKRANKTLSKKRITATNYLDHPKANNLLCRVQNVNSSVESIMYTLVHSALSHRGLLQKEHVQEFLQKYAHLELLHMDIPEDTWDTDEDILGFVYQSLTTEGERNITGLYYTCKSVVDYILKGKTLSDAETFLDPCCGSGAFLMAVNTDNPANLYGFDINPTAVMIASANLILKFHNKVFRPNIYQLDFLNNSLFGAVCREGIPFQFDNIYTNPPWGSDKEGHYASHYPLIKSKERASMFIAEALSRLKKTGTLYFLLPTSLLKINTHRDIRKHILQNATIKQIDLYKNRFDGVFTDYFSMKLCPGRTAIQQYDVSSEGNVYTVTITAEDRAAGNIAVETLNHIDNSIMLKMESLCHDKLSHSRWALGIVTGDNKNKVRKEKADGLEPVYVGKQVSPFNLQDDSFYILFNPDNFQQCAKEEYFRAPEKLIYRFIAKYPIVAYDDKQRLCLNSANILIPQLDTISVKSVAALLNSTLYHYYYSVKFTDIKVLKGNLQALPFPKLTEQQDKDLCSLVSDIQGSSFSDDLQRQLDQKVYAIFGITPKEQSQIISRVV
;
A
#
# COMPACT_ATOMS: atom_id res chain seq x y z
N MET A 1 -5.67 25.25 17.44
CA MET A 1 -6.35 24.50 16.36
C MET A 1 -6.51 23.06 16.81
N MET A 2 -7.75 22.59 16.99
CA MET A 2 -8.02 21.18 17.39
C MET A 2 -7.61 20.23 16.25
N PRO A 3 -7.03 19.08 16.54
CA PRO A 3 -6.68 18.09 15.53
C PRO A 3 -7.97 17.60 14.83
N ARG A 4 -8.00 17.64 13.50
CA ARG A 4 -9.12 17.12 12.71
C ARG A 4 -9.22 15.61 12.93
N ILE A 5 -10.32 15.18 13.52
CA ILE A 5 -10.67 13.77 13.77
C ILE A 5 -11.23 13.19 12.47
N SER A 6 -10.95 11.91 12.17
CA SER A 6 -11.53 11.27 10.99
C SER A 6 -13.06 11.17 11.13
N LYS A 7 -13.80 11.29 10.01
CA LYS A 7 -15.27 11.16 10.00
C LYS A 7 -15.75 9.83 10.61
N ALA A 8 -14.98 8.76 10.48
CA ALA A 8 -15.28 7.47 11.10
C ALA A 8 -15.11 7.52 12.62
N THR A 9 -14.10 8.22 13.12
CA THR A 9 -13.88 8.45 14.55
C THR A 9 -14.97 9.37 15.10
N GLU A 10 -15.33 10.42 14.36
CA GLU A 10 -16.39 11.37 14.72
C GLU A 10 -17.78 10.70 14.72
N TYR A 11 -18.06 9.82 13.74
CA TYR A 11 -19.29 9.03 13.68
C TYR A 11 -19.40 8.04 14.85
N ASN A 12 -18.33 7.36 15.18
CA ASN A 12 -18.29 6.47 16.33
C ASN A 12 -18.45 7.22 17.64
N TRP A 13 -17.96 8.45 17.71
CA TRP A 13 -18.10 9.33 18.88
C TRP A 13 -19.51 9.84 19.10
N LYS A 14 -20.18 10.29 18.05
CA LYS A 14 -21.59 10.69 18.12
C LYS A 14 -22.52 9.56 18.59
N LYS A 15 -22.07 8.30 18.47
CA LYS A 15 -22.78 7.13 19.01
C LYS A 15 -22.50 6.86 20.50
N LEU A 16 -21.46 7.42 21.05
CA LEU A 16 -20.89 6.98 22.35
C LEU A 16 -21.05 7.99 23.48
N SER A 17 -21.19 9.27 23.23
CA SER A 17 -21.47 10.27 24.29
C SER A 17 -21.83 11.62 23.72
N SER A 18 -22.57 12.39 24.50
CA SER A 18 -22.94 13.79 24.24
C SER A 18 -21.81 14.81 24.44
N GLU A 19 -20.64 14.39 24.95
CA GLU A 19 -19.51 15.29 25.19
C GLU A 19 -18.20 14.77 24.56
N PRO A 20 -17.46 15.65 23.84
CA PRO A 20 -16.18 15.28 23.27
C PRO A 20 -15.10 15.22 24.35
N HIS A 21 -14.52 14.05 24.59
CA HIS A 21 -13.36 13.92 25.46
C HIS A 21 -12.10 14.49 24.80
N GLU A 22 -11.46 15.46 25.46
CA GLU A 22 -10.25 16.16 24.97
C GLU A 22 -9.00 15.27 24.76
N LYS A 23 -9.02 14.00 25.13
CA LYS A 23 -7.86 13.10 25.05
C LYS A 23 -8.03 11.98 24.05
N LEU A 24 -8.18 12.33 22.79
CA LEU A 24 -8.06 11.35 21.73
C LEU A 24 -6.64 11.15 21.30
N THR A 25 -6.30 9.89 21.49
CA THR A 25 -5.19 9.18 20.84
C THR A 25 -4.20 10.12 20.15
N LYS A 26 -3.05 10.33 20.74
CA LYS A 26 -1.82 10.72 20.05
C LYS A 26 -1.40 9.60 19.08
N ARG A 27 -2.22 9.26 18.08
CA ARG A 27 -1.65 8.79 16.83
C ARG A 27 -0.91 9.98 16.29
N ALA A 28 0.42 9.89 16.23
CA ALA A 28 1.22 10.88 15.55
C ALA A 28 0.57 11.12 14.19
N ASN A 29 -0.09 12.26 14.04
CA ASN A 29 -0.70 12.63 12.77
C ASN A 29 0.48 13.04 11.88
N LYS A 30 1.02 12.08 11.10
CA LYS A 30 2.17 12.30 10.24
C LYS A 30 1.97 13.48 9.29
N THR A 31 0.72 13.88 9.01
CA THR A 31 0.41 15.07 8.20
C THR A 31 0.71 16.40 8.92
N LEU A 32 0.92 16.39 10.22
CA LEU A 32 1.33 17.56 11.01
C LEU A 32 2.81 17.55 11.36
N SER A 33 3.57 16.58 10.88
CA SER A 33 4.99 16.45 11.16
C SER A 33 5.77 17.57 10.45
N LYS A 34 6.46 18.39 11.21
CA LYS A 34 7.41 19.41 10.72
C LYS A 34 8.83 18.84 10.51
N LYS A 35 9.01 17.54 10.68
CA LYS A 35 10.29 16.87 10.51
C LYS A 35 10.68 16.88 9.04
N ARG A 36 11.90 17.31 8.74
CA ARG A 36 12.55 17.11 7.44
C ARG A 36 13.32 15.80 7.47
N ILE A 37 13.25 15.06 6.38
CA ILE A 37 13.95 13.77 6.21
C ILE A 37 14.78 13.88 4.95
N THR A 38 16.08 13.65 5.06
CA THR A 38 16.98 13.63 3.90
C THR A 38 16.57 12.52 2.94
N ALA A 39 16.47 12.81 1.67
CA ALA A 39 15.99 11.91 0.64
C ALA A 39 17.11 10.96 0.13
N THR A 40 17.76 10.23 1.04
CA THR A 40 18.92 9.38 0.70
C THR A 40 18.58 8.22 -0.21
N ASN A 41 17.35 7.69 -0.15
CA ASN A 41 16.91 6.65 -1.09
C ASN A 41 16.64 7.20 -2.51
N TYR A 42 16.42 8.51 -2.64
CA TYR A 42 16.31 9.16 -3.94
C TYR A 42 17.68 9.37 -4.57
N LEU A 43 18.57 10.02 -3.83
CA LEU A 43 19.95 10.29 -4.26
C LEU A 43 20.89 10.30 -3.05
N ASP A 44 21.89 9.43 -3.06
CA ASP A 44 23.02 9.48 -2.10
C ASP A 44 24.29 9.90 -2.84
N HIS A 45 24.50 11.20 -2.91
CA HIS A 45 25.64 11.79 -3.63
C HIS A 45 26.34 12.84 -2.76
N PRO A 46 27.70 12.78 -2.60
CA PRO A 46 28.45 13.67 -1.71
C PRO A 46 28.20 15.16 -1.97
N LYS A 47 28.17 15.59 -3.24
CA LYS A 47 27.93 16.99 -3.62
C LYS A 47 26.52 17.45 -3.24
N ALA A 48 25.51 16.58 -3.44
CA ALA A 48 24.14 16.87 -3.05
C ALA A 48 23.99 17.00 -1.53
N ASN A 49 24.60 16.09 -0.77
CA ASN A 49 24.61 16.13 0.69
C ASN A 49 25.34 17.38 1.22
N ASN A 50 26.47 17.76 0.63
CA ASN A 50 27.21 18.99 0.98
C ASN A 50 26.34 20.23 0.73
N LEU A 51 25.72 20.34 -0.45
CA LEU A 51 24.82 21.45 -0.77
C LEU A 51 23.65 21.51 0.22
N LEU A 52 23.00 20.37 0.52
CA LEU A 52 21.89 20.32 1.47
C LEU A 52 22.30 20.85 2.86
N CYS A 53 23.47 20.48 3.37
CA CYS A 53 23.98 20.99 4.65
C CYS A 53 24.11 22.53 4.68
N ARG A 54 24.42 23.15 3.55
CA ARG A 54 24.55 24.60 3.44
C ARG A 54 23.20 25.32 3.34
N VAL A 55 22.24 24.73 2.61
CA VAL A 55 20.98 25.41 2.31
C VAL A 55 19.85 25.12 3.32
N GLN A 56 19.92 24.02 4.08
CA GLN A 56 18.86 23.62 5.01
C GLN A 56 18.59 24.63 6.15
N ASN A 57 19.56 25.48 6.48
CA ASN A 57 19.48 26.49 7.53
C ASN A 57 19.28 27.91 6.97
N VAL A 58 19.14 28.07 5.66
CA VAL A 58 18.86 29.36 5.04
C VAL A 58 17.45 29.80 5.46
N ASN A 59 17.35 31.00 6.02
CA ASN A 59 16.09 31.56 6.49
C ASN A 59 15.35 32.28 5.33
N SER A 60 14.80 31.49 4.42
CA SER A 60 14.00 31.97 3.30
C SER A 60 12.96 30.92 2.88
N SER A 61 12.09 31.28 1.95
CA SER A 61 11.12 30.34 1.38
C SER A 61 11.83 29.23 0.59
N VAL A 62 11.24 28.02 0.58
CA VAL A 62 11.79 26.90 -0.21
C VAL A 62 11.83 27.26 -1.70
N GLU A 63 10.83 28.00 -2.17
CA GLU A 63 10.73 28.46 -3.56
C GLU A 63 11.91 29.37 -3.93
N SER A 64 12.26 30.36 -3.10
CA SER A 64 13.41 31.27 -3.35
C SER A 64 14.75 30.53 -3.26
N ILE A 65 14.90 29.58 -2.32
CA ILE A 65 16.08 28.72 -2.26
C ILE A 65 16.21 27.93 -3.56
N MET A 66 15.14 27.27 -4.01
CA MET A 66 15.17 26.47 -5.24
C MET A 66 15.39 27.30 -6.50
N TYR A 67 14.78 28.50 -6.58
CA TYR A 67 15.03 29.42 -7.68
C TYR A 67 16.50 29.86 -7.76
N THR A 68 17.12 30.15 -6.62
CA THR A 68 18.56 30.47 -6.55
C THR A 68 19.43 29.31 -7.00
N LEU A 69 19.10 28.08 -6.60
CA LEU A 69 19.82 26.88 -7.02
C LEU A 69 19.66 26.62 -8.53
N VAL A 70 18.46 26.79 -9.07
CA VAL A 70 18.18 26.70 -10.51
C VAL A 70 19.01 27.73 -11.28
N HIS A 71 19.02 28.99 -10.82
CA HIS A 71 19.80 30.04 -11.45
C HIS A 71 21.30 29.72 -11.42
N SER A 72 21.82 29.23 -10.29
CA SER A 72 23.23 28.82 -10.14
C SER A 72 23.57 27.65 -11.10
N ALA A 73 22.73 26.63 -11.20
CA ALA A 73 22.96 25.50 -12.09
C ALA A 73 23.01 25.91 -13.58
N LEU A 74 22.06 26.77 -13.99
CA LEU A 74 22.02 27.31 -15.36
C LEU A 74 23.20 28.23 -15.65
N SER A 75 23.66 29.03 -14.65
CA SER A 75 24.86 29.86 -14.75
C SER A 75 26.10 29.03 -14.94
N HIS A 76 26.28 27.98 -14.13
CA HIS A 76 27.43 27.08 -14.22
C HIS A 76 27.57 26.43 -15.61
N ARG A 77 26.43 26.09 -16.24
CA ARG A 77 26.39 25.55 -17.62
C ARG A 77 26.48 26.65 -18.71
N GLY A 78 26.63 27.92 -18.36
CA GLY A 78 26.73 29.05 -19.31
C GLY A 78 25.43 29.30 -20.10
N LEU A 79 24.26 28.98 -19.54
CA LEU A 79 22.98 29.00 -20.25
C LEU A 79 22.19 30.29 -20.08
N LEU A 80 22.53 31.16 -19.11
CA LEU A 80 21.74 32.34 -18.73
C LEU A 80 21.50 33.33 -19.87
N GLN A 81 22.36 33.40 -20.89
CA GLN A 81 22.22 34.33 -22.02
C GLN A 81 21.36 33.78 -23.15
N LYS A 82 20.89 32.53 -23.07
CA LYS A 82 20.03 31.94 -24.10
C LYS A 82 18.60 32.46 -23.92
N GLU A 83 17.97 32.92 -25.02
CA GLU A 83 16.64 33.53 -25.02
C GLU A 83 15.59 32.65 -24.32
N HIS A 84 15.48 31.38 -24.69
CA HIS A 84 14.53 30.45 -24.09
C HIS A 84 14.75 30.20 -22.59
N VAL A 85 15.99 30.37 -22.11
CA VAL A 85 16.32 30.28 -20.68
C VAL A 85 15.91 31.57 -19.94
N GLN A 86 16.10 32.72 -20.57
CA GLN A 86 15.64 34.01 -20.02
C GLN A 86 14.10 34.04 -19.92
N GLU A 87 13.40 33.58 -20.96
CA GLU A 87 11.94 33.46 -20.93
C GLU A 87 11.47 32.51 -19.81
N PHE A 88 12.18 31.40 -19.61
CA PHE A 88 11.91 30.49 -18.50
C PHE A 88 12.11 31.17 -17.15
N LEU A 89 13.25 31.81 -16.91
CA LEU A 89 13.54 32.49 -15.64
C LEU A 89 12.59 33.68 -15.38
N GLN A 90 12.15 34.39 -16.42
CA GLN A 90 11.20 35.51 -16.32
C GLN A 90 9.88 35.09 -15.64
N LYS A 91 9.44 33.87 -15.83
CA LYS A 91 8.22 33.34 -15.17
C LYS A 91 8.34 33.33 -13.64
N TYR A 92 9.56 33.25 -13.13
CA TYR A 92 9.87 33.17 -11.70
C TYR A 92 10.59 34.42 -11.15
N ALA A 93 10.62 35.50 -11.92
CA ALA A 93 11.29 36.77 -11.53
C ALA A 93 10.70 37.44 -10.28
N HIS A 94 9.53 36.96 -9.81
CA HIS A 94 8.93 37.39 -8.54
C HIS A 94 9.58 36.73 -7.31
N LEU A 95 10.40 35.69 -7.50
CA LEU A 95 11.15 35.03 -6.43
C LEU A 95 12.49 35.75 -6.19
N GLU A 96 12.92 35.76 -4.93
CA GLU A 96 14.16 36.39 -4.54
C GLU A 96 15.36 35.52 -4.90
N LEU A 97 16.39 36.14 -5.52
CA LEU A 97 17.73 35.54 -5.67
C LEU A 97 18.50 35.75 -4.39
N LEU A 98 18.79 34.67 -3.69
CA LEU A 98 19.48 34.69 -2.40
C LEU A 98 21.00 34.64 -2.58
N HIS A 99 21.71 35.32 -1.69
CA HIS A 99 23.14 35.13 -1.59
C HIS A 99 23.44 33.88 -0.77
N MET A 100 23.82 32.77 -1.46
CA MET A 100 24.10 31.48 -0.85
C MET A 100 25.51 30.98 -1.23
N ASP A 101 26.14 30.30 -0.28
CA ASP A 101 27.43 29.65 -0.49
C ASP A 101 27.21 28.30 -1.18
N ILE A 102 27.29 28.29 -2.52
CA ILE A 102 27.11 27.09 -3.36
C ILE A 102 28.51 26.68 -3.86
N PRO A 103 28.99 25.45 -3.54
CA PRO A 103 30.28 24.98 -4.05
C PRO A 103 30.31 24.96 -5.59
N GLU A 104 31.40 25.44 -6.16
CA GLU A 104 31.56 25.55 -7.62
C GLU A 104 31.35 24.20 -8.35
N ASP A 105 31.86 23.11 -7.75
CA ASP A 105 31.77 21.76 -8.32
C ASP A 105 30.42 21.06 -8.13
N THR A 106 29.45 21.72 -7.49
CA THR A 106 28.10 21.13 -7.20
C THR A 106 27.44 20.58 -8.45
N TRP A 107 27.53 21.32 -9.55
CA TRP A 107 26.81 21.03 -10.79
C TRP A 107 27.62 20.18 -11.78
N ASP A 108 28.80 19.66 -11.41
CA ASP A 108 29.63 18.76 -12.24
C ASP A 108 29.13 17.31 -12.12
N THR A 109 27.85 17.10 -12.38
CA THR A 109 27.19 15.80 -12.34
C THR A 109 25.91 15.84 -13.18
N ASP A 110 25.46 14.68 -13.65
CA ASP A 110 24.19 14.50 -14.36
C ASP A 110 23.06 14.03 -13.41
N GLU A 111 23.33 13.98 -12.10
CA GLU A 111 22.34 13.58 -11.09
C GLU A 111 21.37 14.72 -10.76
N ASP A 112 20.13 14.39 -10.37
CA ASP A 112 19.09 15.36 -10.00
C ASP A 112 19.31 15.93 -8.59
N ILE A 113 20.34 16.79 -8.46
CA ILE A 113 20.62 17.50 -7.21
C ILE A 113 19.47 18.43 -6.82
N LEU A 114 18.83 19.09 -7.79
CA LEU A 114 17.71 20.01 -7.53
C LEU A 114 16.54 19.26 -6.90
N GLY A 115 16.14 18.13 -7.46
CA GLY A 115 15.06 17.29 -6.90
C GLY A 115 15.39 16.73 -5.54
N PHE A 116 16.64 16.30 -5.30
CA PHE A 116 17.10 15.83 -3.99
C PHE A 116 16.99 16.92 -2.91
N VAL A 117 17.50 18.11 -3.20
CA VAL A 117 17.45 19.23 -2.24
C VAL A 117 15.99 19.62 -1.96
N TYR A 118 15.18 19.77 -2.99
CA TYR A 118 13.76 20.11 -2.83
C TYR A 118 13.02 19.11 -1.96
N GLN A 119 13.17 17.82 -2.26
CA GLN A 119 12.56 16.76 -1.47
C GLN A 119 13.06 16.77 -0.01
N SER A 120 14.35 17.02 0.22
CA SER A 120 14.94 17.05 1.56
C SER A 120 14.50 18.28 2.37
N LEU A 121 14.20 19.40 1.72
CA LEU A 121 13.67 20.61 2.35
C LEU A 121 12.18 20.53 2.67
N THR A 122 11.43 19.69 1.97
CA THR A 122 9.98 19.49 2.20
C THR A 122 9.76 18.66 3.46
N THR A 123 8.82 19.07 4.32
CA THR A 123 8.52 18.38 5.59
C THR A 123 7.80 17.05 5.36
N GLU A 124 7.94 16.09 6.29
CA GLU A 124 7.21 14.82 6.26
C GLU A 124 5.68 15.03 6.20
N GLY A 125 5.19 16.07 6.88
CA GLY A 125 3.77 16.44 6.86
C GLY A 125 3.28 16.82 5.47
N GLU A 126 4.01 17.70 4.79
CA GLU A 126 3.72 18.13 3.42
C GLU A 126 3.78 16.95 2.45
N ARG A 127 4.83 16.11 2.51
CA ARG A 127 4.94 14.91 1.68
C ARG A 127 3.74 13.97 1.86
N ASN A 128 3.29 13.75 3.10
CA ASN A 128 2.14 12.89 3.37
C ASN A 128 0.80 13.49 2.93
N ILE A 129 0.67 14.83 2.90
CA ILE A 129 -0.54 15.50 2.39
C ILE A 129 -0.61 15.42 0.87
N THR A 130 0.51 15.73 0.22
CA THR A 130 0.60 15.82 -1.24
C THR A 130 0.82 14.47 -1.91
N GLY A 131 1.33 13.47 -1.17
CA GLY A 131 1.74 12.16 -1.70
C GLY A 131 3.05 12.24 -2.48
N LEU A 132 3.86 13.28 -2.25
CA LEU A 132 5.12 13.53 -2.93
C LEU A 132 6.22 12.58 -2.43
N TYR A 133 6.42 11.51 -3.19
CA TYR A 133 7.55 10.60 -3.02
C TYR A 133 8.22 10.41 -4.37
N TYR A 134 9.41 11.00 -4.51
CA TYR A 134 10.17 10.91 -5.75
C TYR A 134 10.69 9.49 -5.98
N THR A 135 10.66 9.08 -7.22
CA THR A 135 11.10 7.74 -7.63
C THR A 135 12.61 7.71 -7.75
N CYS A 136 13.27 6.77 -7.06
CA CYS A 136 14.72 6.63 -7.15
C CYS A 136 15.16 6.27 -8.58
N LYS A 137 16.32 6.78 -8.97
CA LYS A 137 16.89 6.63 -10.31
C LYS A 137 16.94 5.18 -10.77
N SER A 138 17.34 4.25 -9.90
CA SER A 138 17.45 2.82 -10.25
C SER A 138 16.13 2.20 -10.70
N VAL A 139 14.99 2.61 -10.13
CA VAL A 139 13.66 2.16 -10.53
C VAL A 139 13.24 2.80 -11.85
N VAL A 140 13.51 4.11 -12.02
CA VAL A 140 13.23 4.82 -13.28
C VAL A 140 14.03 4.23 -14.43
N ASP A 141 15.32 4.01 -14.23
CA ASP A 141 16.22 3.42 -15.24
C ASP A 141 15.79 1.99 -15.61
N TYR A 142 15.33 1.20 -14.64
CA TYR A 142 14.79 -0.13 -14.88
C TYR A 142 13.52 -0.08 -15.74
N ILE A 143 12.57 0.80 -15.39
CA ILE A 143 11.29 0.98 -16.10
C ILE A 143 11.53 1.45 -17.56
N LEU A 144 12.49 2.34 -17.76
CA LEU A 144 12.82 2.92 -19.07
C LEU A 144 13.90 2.15 -19.84
N LYS A 145 14.41 1.04 -19.27
CA LYS A 145 15.47 0.24 -19.90
C LYS A 145 15.12 -0.14 -21.35
N GLY A 146 15.98 0.28 -22.27
CA GLY A 146 15.79 0.01 -23.71
C GLY A 146 14.68 0.80 -24.39
N LYS A 147 14.03 1.75 -23.69
CA LYS A 147 13.04 2.66 -24.31
C LYS A 147 13.75 3.87 -24.90
N THR A 148 13.65 3.99 -26.22
CA THR A 148 14.04 5.19 -26.96
C THR A 148 12.79 5.71 -27.67
N LEU A 149 12.51 7.00 -27.56
CA LEU A 149 11.40 7.63 -28.28
C LEU A 149 11.85 7.99 -29.70
N SER A 150 11.01 7.67 -30.67
CA SER A 150 11.13 8.26 -31.99
C SER A 150 10.72 9.75 -31.98
N ASP A 151 11.11 10.49 -32.99
CA ASP A 151 10.79 11.93 -33.09
C ASP A 151 9.28 12.22 -33.21
N ALA A 152 8.47 11.21 -33.56
CA ALA A 152 7.02 11.32 -33.66
C ALA A 152 6.27 10.91 -32.39
N GLU A 153 6.92 10.23 -31.45
CA GLU A 153 6.29 9.76 -30.22
C GLU A 153 6.30 10.84 -29.13
N THR A 154 5.17 10.98 -28.46
CA THR A 154 5.01 11.84 -27.28
C THR A 154 5.14 11.04 -25.99
N PHE A 155 5.70 11.66 -24.96
CA PHE A 155 5.86 11.10 -23.62
C PHE A 155 5.29 12.06 -22.58
N LEU A 156 4.45 11.56 -21.69
CA LEU A 156 3.85 12.32 -20.59
C LEU A 156 4.20 11.70 -19.24
N ASP A 157 4.61 12.53 -18.30
CA ASP A 157 4.53 12.25 -16.85
C ASP A 157 3.51 13.20 -16.21
N PRO A 158 2.28 12.73 -15.87
CA PRO A 158 1.19 13.59 -15.38
C PRO A 158 1.32 14.01 -13.91
N CYS A 159 2.38 13.63 -13.19
CA CYS A 159 2.75 14.12 -11.86
C CYS A 159 4.28 14.08 -11.72
N CYS A 160 4.94 14.88 -12.55
CA CYS A 160 6.35 14.74 -12.90
C CYS A 160 7.33 15.07 -11.75
N GLY A 161 6.91 15.76 -10.69
CA GLY A 161 7.82 16.19 -9.64
C GLY A 161 9.00 16.98 -10.18
N SER A 162 10.22 16.57 -9.88
CA SER A 162 11.46 17.14 -10.44
C SER A 162 11.80 16.68 -11.86
N GLY A 163 10.97 15.81 -12.47
CA GLY A 163 11.15 15.32 -13.83
C GLY A 163 11.91 14.00 -13.95
N ALA A 164 11.94 13.16 -12.93
CA ALA A 164 12.76 11.94 -12.91
C ALA A 164 12.54 11.03 -14.12
N PHE A 165 11.29 10.73 -14.51
CA PHE A 165 11.00 9.95 -15.73
C PHE A 165 11.39 10.71 -17.00
N LEU A 166 11.09 12.01 -17.06
CA LEU A 166 11.41 12.85 -18.23
C LEU A 166 12.93 12.97 -18.45
N MET A 167 13.68 13.05 -17.36
CA MET A 167 15.13 13.07 -17.38
C MET A 167 15.74 11.75 -17.86
N ALA A 168 15.13 10.61 -17.57
CA ALA A 168 15.65 9.30 -17.90
C ALA A 168 15.28 8.83 -19.33
N VAL A 169 14.31 9.47 -19.97
CA VAL A 169 13.91 9.13 -21.34
C VAL A 169 15.04 9.43 -22.33
N ASN A 170 15.35 8.42 -23.18
CA ASN A 170 16.26 8.60 -24.30
C ASN A 170 15.48 9.13 -25.52
N THR A 171 15.79 10.36 -25.93
CA THR A 171 15.16 11.03 -27.08
C THR A 171 16.08 12.11 -27.65
N ASP A 172 16.00 12.31 -28.95
CA ASP A 172 16.63 13.44 -29.63
C ASP A 172 15.73 14.67 -29.73
N ASN A 173 14.42 14.51 -29.46
CA ASN A 173 13.44 15.60 -29.50
C ASN A 173 12.84 15.87 -28.11
N PRO A 174 13.44 16.74 -27.28
CA PRO A 174 12.90 17.07 -25.96
C PRO A 174 11.57 17.84 -26.01
N ALA A 175 11.16 18.39 -27.15
CA ALA A 175 9.87 19.04 -27.32
C ALA A 175 8.68 18.06 -27.26
N ASN A 176 8.93 16.76 -27.37
CA ASN A 176 7.90 15.72 -27.23
C ASN A 176 7.77 15.18 -25.78
N LEU A 177 8.54 15.73 -24.84
CA LEU A 177 8.43 15.41 -23.42
C LEU A 177 7.47 16.39 -22.74
N TYR A 178 6.41 15.85 -22.15
CA TYR A 178 5.38 16.61 -21.44
C TYR A 178 5.37 16.21 -19.96
N GLY A 179 5.27 17.19 -19.07
CA GLY A 179 5.15 16.98 -17.63
C GLY A 179 4.08 17.87 -17.02
N PHE A 180 3.30 17.31 -16.11
CA PHE A 180 2.33 18.07 -15.32
C PHE A 180 2.63 17.88 -13.83
N ASP A 181 2.48 18.93 -13.06
CA ASP A 181 2.47 18.88 -11.61
C ASP A 181 1.60 20.00 -11.05
N ILE A 182 0.96 19.80 -9.91
CA ILE A 182 0.16 20.83 -9.22
C ILE A 182 1.06 21.83 -8.50
N ASN A 183 2.31 21.47 -8.20
CA ASN A 183 3.24 22.27 -7.44
C ASN A 183 4.12 23.12 -8.36
N PRO A 184 4.04 24.47 -8.27
CA PRO A 184 4.82 25.36 -9.16
C PRO A 184 6.33 25.23 -8.99
N THR A 185 6.82 24.90 -7.78
CA THR A 185 8.26 24.69 -7.54
C THR A 185 8.76 23.42 -8.22
N ALA A 186 7.95 22.33 -8.19
CA ALA A 186 8.27 21.10 -8.92
C ALA A 186 8.33 21.36 -10.44
N VAL A 187 7.38 22.12 -10.98
CA VAL A 187 7.34 22.56 -12.40
C VAL A 187 8.60 23.34 -12.77
N MET A 188 9.03 24.27 -11.92
CA MET A 188 10.28 25.02 -12.11
C MET A 188 11.49 24.09 -12.16
N ILE A 189 11.60 23.17 -11.20
CA ILE A 189 12.73 22.23 -11.11
C ILE A 189 12.76 21.30 -12.32
N ALA A 190 11.61 20.69 -12.69
CA ALA A 190 11.53 19.79 -13.84
C ALA A 190 11.91 20.50 -15.15
N SER A 191 11.44 21.74 -15.34
CA SER A 191 11.80 22.56 -16.48
C SER A 191 13.31 22.85 -16.53
N ALA A 192 13.89 23.23 -15.39
CA ALA A 192 15.33 23.49 -15.29
C ALA A 192 16.17 22.23 -15.56
N ASN A 193 15.77 21.09 -15.00
CA ASN A 193 16.42 19.81 -15.21
C ASN A 193 16.43 19.40 -16.69
N LEU A 194 15.31 19.60 -17.41
CA LEU A 194 15.27 19.34 -18.86
C LEU A 194 16.17 20.30 -19.64
N ILE A 195 16.19 21.60 -19.31
CA ILE A 195 17.10 22.57 -19.93
C ILE A 195 18.56 22.17 -19.72
N LEU A 196 18.92 21.76 -18.50
CA LEU A 196 20.26 21.31 -18.15
C LEU A 196 20.64 20.03 -18.91
N LYS A 197 19.75 19.03 -18.96
CA LYS A 197 19.99 17.78 -19.68
C LYS A 197 20.19 18.01 -21.17
N PHE A 198 19.35 18.81 -21.78
CA PHE A 198 19.37 19.10 -23.21
C PHE A 198 20.02 20.45 -23.54
N HIS A 199 21.06 20.84 -22.79
CA HIS A 199 21.73 22.14 -22.86
C HIS A 199 22.22 22.50 -24.28
N ASN A 200 22.46 21.53 -25.16
CA ASN A 200 22.87 21.73 -26.55
C ASN A 200 21.69 21.99 -27.51
N LYS A 201 20.43 21.90 -27.03
CA LYS A 201 19.22 22.09 -27.83
C LYS A 201 18.54 23.41 -27.45
N VAL A 202 17.87 24.01 -28.43
CA VAL A 202 17.01 25.20 -28.21
C VAL A 202 15.57 24.72 -28.23
N PHE A 203 14.92 24.70 -27.08
CA PHE A 203 13.52 24.29 -26.94
C PHE A 203 12.91 24.94 -25.68
N ARG A 204 11.60 24.98 -25.64
CA ARG A 204 10.83 25.34 -24.44
C ARG A 204 10.31 24.08 -23.79
N PRO A 205 10.63 23.78 -22.50
CA PRO A 205 10.11 22.60 -21.82
C PRO A 205 8.58 22.62 -21.77
N ASN A 206 7.94 21.52 -22.16
CA ASN A 206 6.49 21.34 -22.06
C ASN A 206 6.11 20.84 -20.66
N ILE A 207 6.47 21.61 -19.65
CA ILE A 207 6.15 21.34 -18.24
C ILE A 207 5.15 22.41 -17.76
N TYR A 208 4.03 21.94 -17.24
CA TYR A 208 2.89 22.81 -16.90
C TYR A 208 2.42 22.59 -15.48
N GLN A 209 2.08 23.69 -14.80
CA GLN A 209 1.36 23.62 -13.54
C GLN A 209 -0.10 23.27 -13.85
N LEU A 210 -0.43 21.98 -13.71
CA LEU A 210 -1.71 21.42 -14.08
C LEU A 210 -2.13 20.28 -13.16
N ASP A 211 -3.39 20.32 -12.74
CA ASP A 211 -4.04 19.19 -12.09
C ASP A 211 -4.58 18.22 -13.16
N PHE A 212 -3.89 17.11 -13.34
CA PHE A 212 -4.22 16.07 -14.34
C PHE A 212 -5.61 15.45 -14.14
N LEU A 213 -6.11 15.41 -12.89
CA LEU A 213 -7.44 14.87 -12.60
C LEU A 213 -8.57 15.88 -12.86
N ASN A 214 -8.23 17.13 -13.17
CA ASN A 214 -9.22 18.17 -13.49
C ASN A 214 -9.44 18.27 -15.01
N ASN A 215 -10.43 17.53 -15.51
CA ASN A 215 -10.74 17.43 -16.94
C ASN A 215 -11.02 18.78 -17.62
N SER A 216 -11.58 19.76 -16.92
CA SER A 216 -11.88 21.08 -17.49
C SER A 216 -10.60 21.89 -17.73
N LEU A 217 -9.64 21.83 -16.82
CA LEU A 217 -8.33 22.46 -16.99
C LEU A 217 -7.52 21.78 -18.10
N PHE A 218 -7.53 20.45 -18.13
CA PHE A 218 -6.85 19.71 -19.20
C PHE A 218 -7.41 20.06 -20.60
N GLY A 219 -8.72 20.12 -20.74
CA GLY A 219 -9.36 20.54 -21.99
C GLY A 219 -9.04 21.98 -22.41
N ALA A 220 -8.75 22.88 -21.46
CA ALA A 220 -8.31 24.24 -21.75
C ALA A 220 -6.89 24.25 -22.36
N VAL A 221 -5.93 23.56 -21.72
CA VAL A 221 -4.54 23.52 -22.20
C VAL A 221 -4.39 22.75 -23.53
N CYS A 222 -5.24 21.77 -23.82
CA CYS A 222 -5.27 21.10 -25.14
C CYS A 222 -5.63 22.09 -26.28
N ARG A 223 -6.46 23.11 -26.00
CA ARG A 223 -6.75 24.18 -26.98
C ARG A 223 -5.53 25.07 -27.25
N GLU A 224 -4.57 25.08 -26.38
CA GLU A 224 -3.30 25.81 -26.52
C GLU A 224 -2.20 24.97 -27.19
N GLY A 225 -2.53 23.76 -27.73
CA GLY A 225 -1.62 22.94 -28.52
C GLY A 225 -1.01 21.74 -27.80
N ILE A 226 -1.39 21.48 -26.54
CA ILE A 226 -0.97 20.26 -25.84
C ILE A 226 -1.75 19.06 -26.41
N PRO A 227 -1.10 17.89 -26.70
CA PRO A 227 -1.80 16.72 -27.19
C PRO A 227 -2.89 16.23 -26.24
N PHE A 228 -4.03 15.85 -26.78
CA PHE A 228 -5.10 15.23 -26.01
C PHE A 228 -4.78 13.79 -25.62
N GLN A 229 -4.01 13.08 -26.46
CA GLN A 229 -3.56 11.70 -26.24
C GLN A 229 -2.06 11.57 -26.50
N PHE A 230 -1.42 10.69 -25.74
CA PHE A 230 0.02 10.46 -25.74
C PHE A 230 0.35 9.02 -26.15
N ASP A 231 1.53 8.84 -26.73
CA ASP A 231 2.06 7.51 -27.08
C ASP A 231 2.57 6.78 -25.83
N ASN A 232 3.15 7.52 -24.90
CA ASN A 232 3.74 6.96 -23.67
C ASN A 232 3.33 7.82 -22.48
N ILE A 233 2.78 7.17 -21.44
CA ILE A 233 2.45 7.83 -20.15
C ILE A 233 3.10 7.02 -19.03
N TYR A 234 4.15 7.57 -18.42
CA TYR A 234 4.91 6.91 -17.38
C TYR A 234 4.96 7.78 -16.12
N THR A 235 4.61 7.23 -14.97
CA THR A 235 4.47 8.06 -13.77
C THR A 235 4.47 7.28 -12.46
N ASN A 236 4.81 7.97 -11.38
CA ASN A 236 4.53 7.58 -10.01
C ASN A 236 3.45 8.52 -9.44
N PRO A 237 2.15 8.15 -9.54
CA PRO A 237 1.08 9.04 -9.09
C PRO A 237 1.06 9.21 -7.57
N PRO A 238 0.44 10.27 -7.03
CA PRO A 238 0.29 10.44 -5.60
C PRO A 238 -0.58 9.32 -5.00
N TRP A 239 -0.04 8.65 -3.96
CA TRP A 239 -0.76 7.58 -3.25
C TRP A 239 -1.62 8.16 -2.13
N GLY A 240 -2.72 7.46 -1.84
CA GLY A 240 -3.64 7.83 -0.80
C GLY A 240 -4.99 8.34 -1.30
N SER A 241 -5.95 8.40 -0.40
CA SER A 241 -7.34 8.66 -0.69
C SER A 241 -7.64 10.15 -0.85
N ASP A 242 -8.50 10.51 -1.80
CA ASP A 242 -9.15 11.82 -1.92
C ASP A 242 -10.17 11.99 -0.78
N LYS A 243 -9.68 12.41 0.39
CA LYS A 243 -10.48 12.51 1.61
C LYS A 243 -11.57 13.58 1.53
N GLU A 244 -11.31 14.62 0.79
CA GLU A 244 -12.22 15.76 0.66
C GLU A 244 -13.25 15.55 -0.47
N GLY A 245 -13.01 14.56 -1.33
CA GLY A 245 -13.92 14.19 -2.42
C GLY A 245 -13.89 15.14 -3.60
N HIS A 246 -12.79 15.87 -3.79
CA HIS A 246 -12.64 16.84 -4.89
C HIS A 246 -12.85 16.22 -6.28
N TYR A 247 -12.42 14.97 -6.46
CA TYR A 247 -12.45 14.29 -7.75
C TYR A 247 -13.57 13.23 -7.85
N ALA A 248 -14.26 12.92 -6.77
CA ALA A 248 -15.21 11.79 -6.71
C ALA A 248 -16.34 11.88 -7.75
N SER A 249 -16.78 13.10 -8.10
CA SER A 249 -17.81 13.33 -9.12
C SER A 249 -17.31 13.06 -10.55
N HIS A 250 -16.03 13.25 -10.81
CA HIS A 250 -15.42 13.01 -12.13
C HIS A 250 -15.08 11.53 -12.35
N TYR A 251 -14.88 10.79 -11.26
CA TYR A 251 -14.50 9.36 -11.30
C TYR A 251 -15.51 8.48 -10.53
N PRO A 252 -16.79 8.42 -10.93
CA PRO A 252 -17.85 7.72 -10.17
C PRO A 252 -17.63 6.20 -10.07
N LEU A 253 -16.81 5.63 -10.96
CA LEU A 253 -16.43 4.22 -10.93
C LEU A 253 -15.43 3.89 -9.82
N ILE A 254 -14.66 4.88 -9.33
CA ILE A 254 -13.59 4.69 -8.34
C ILE A 254 -14.15 4.94 -6.93
N LYS A 255 -14.85 3.94 -6.39
CA LYS A 255 -15.49 4.00 -5.06
C LYS A 255 -14.49 4.04 -3.91
N SER A 256 -13.27 3.53 -4.12
CA SER A 256 -12.17 3.57 -3.18
C SER A 256 -11.71 5.00 -2.85
N LYS A 257 -12.00 5.96 -3.74
CA LYS A 257 -11.47 7.34 -3.70
C LYS A 257 -9.94 7.41 -3.66
N GLU A 258 -9.26 6.37 -4.09
CA GLU A 258 -7.80 6.34 -4.16
C GLU A 258 -7.31 7.16 -5.35
N ARG A 259 -6.44 8.14 -5.10
CA ARG A 259 -5.94 9.05 -6.15
C ARG A 259 -5.19 8.30 -7.25
N ALA A 260 -4.31 7.35 -6.90
CA ALA A 260 -3.61 6.55 -7.89
C ALA A 260 -4.58 5.80 -8.83
N SER A 261 -5.73 5.32 -8.32
CA SER A 261 -6.76 4.69 -9.13
C SER A 261 -7.42 5.67 -10.12
N MET A 262 -7.64 6.91 -9.71
CA MET A 262 -8.16 7.96 -10.59
C MET A 262 -7.14 8.32 -11.69
N PHE A 263 -5.85 8.44 -11.32
CA PHE A 263 -4.77 8.65 -12.29
C PHE A 263 -4.70 7.55 -13.35
N ILE A 264 -4.86 6.27 -12.98
CA ILE A 264 -4.90 5.17 -13.93
C ILE A 264 -6.08 5.31 -14.88
N ALA A 265 -7.28 5.60 -14.37
CA ALA A 265 -8.49 5.75 -15.18
C ALA A 265 -8.35 6.92 -16.17
N GLU A 266 -7.86 8.07 -15.71
CA GLU A 266 -7.61 9.23 -16.56
C GLU A 266 -6.53 8.95 -17.61
N ALA A 267 -5.39 8.38 -17.22
CA ALA A 267 -4.29 8.09 -18.14
C ALA A 267 -4.68 7.09 -19.23
N LEU A 268 -5.51 6.09 -18.93
CA LEU A 268 -6.06 5.19 -19.94
C LEU A 268 -6.90 5.93 -20.99
N SER A 269 -7.62 6.99 -20.61
CA SER A 269 -8.39 7.82 -21.55
C SER A 269 -7.50 8.73 -22.41
N ARG A 270 -6.31 9.06 -21.90
CA ARG A 270 -5.31 9.92 -22.57
C ARG A 270 -4.26 9.13 -23.36
N LEU A 271 -4.36 7.83 -23.39
CA LEU A 271 -3.41 6.99 -24.10
C LEU A 271 -3.89 6.74 -25.54
N LYS A 272 -3.01 6.90 -26.53
CA LYS A 272 -3.28 6.51 -27.92
C LYS A 272 -3.51 5.00 -28.01
N LYS A 273 -4.24 4.53 -29.02
CA LYS A 273 -4.58 3.10 -29.20
C LYS A 273 -3.35 2.16 -29.23
N THR A 274 -2.21 2.64 -29.69
CA THR A 274 -0.94 1.91 -29.76
C THR A 274 -0.02 2.27 -28.58
N GLY A 275 -0.48 3.08 -27.65
CA GLY A 275 0.33 3.65 -26.59
C GLY A 275 0.68 2.68 -25.48
N THR A 276 1.60 3.09 -24.63
CA THR A 276 2.06 2.35 -23.46
C THR A 276 1.89 3.19 -22.19
N LEU A 277 1.31 2.59 -21.18
CA LEU A 277 1.14 3.17 -19.86
C LEU A 277 2.00 2.40 -18.85
N TYR A 278 2.77 3.11 -18.03
CA TYR A 278 3.61 2.52 -16.99
C TYR A 278 3.43 3.25 -15.67
N PHE A 279 2.92 2.56 -14.66
CA PHE A 279 2.62 3.12 -13.34
C PHE A 279 3.44 2.47 -12.24
N LEU A 280 3.90 3.29 -11.29
CA LEU A 280 4.43 2.82 -10.01
C LEU A 280 3.35 2.96 -8.94
N LEU A 281 3.01 1.87 -8.27
CA LEU A 281 1.78 1.74 -7.47
C LEU A 281 2.02 1.03 -6.15
N PRO A 282 1.25 1.32 -5.09
CA PRO A 282 1.33 0.56 -3.85
C PRO A 282 0.72 -0.85 -4.02
N THR A 283 1.34 -1.88 -3.42
CA THR A 283 0.87 -3.27 -3.52
C THR A 283 -0.55 -3.48 -2.99
N SER A 284 -1.03 -2.57 -2.13
CA SER A 284 -2.43 -2.55 -1.68
C SER A 284 -3.45 -2.53 -2.83
N LEU A 285 -3.11 -1.91 -3.97
CA LEU A 285 -3.98 -1.85 -5.14
C LEU A 285 -4.24 -3.23 -5.75
N LEU A 286 -3.27 -4.14 -5.71
CA LEU A 286 -3.43 -5.51 -6.21
C LEU A 286 -4.34 -6.37 -5.31
N LYS A 287 -4.35 -6.12 -4.01
CA LYS A 287 -4.81 -7.07 -3.00
C LYS A 287 -6.05 -6.62 -2.23
N ILE A 288 -6.18 -5.33 -1.90
CA ILE A 288 -7.28 -4.85 -1.05
C ILE A 288 -8.60 -4.78 -1.82
N ASN A 289 -9.66 -5.23 -1.17
CA ASN A 289 -10.99 -5.34 -1.79
C ASN A 289 -11.59 -3.99 -2.18
N THR A 290 -11.23 -2.90 -1.48
CA THR A 290 -11.67 -1.54 -1.81
C THR A 290 -11.14 -1.05 -3.16
N HIS A 291 -10.05 -1.63 -3.68
CA HIS A 291 -9.47 -1.29 -4.99
C HIS A 291 -9.94 -2.26 -6.11
N ARG A 292 -10.96 -3.07 -5.86
CA ARG A 292 -11.52 -4.00 -6.84
C ARG A 292 -12.10 -3.28 -8.07
N ASP A 293 -12.62 -2.09 -7.87
CA ASP A 293 -13.18 -1.23 -8.91
C ASP A 293 -12.16 -0.88 -9.99
N ILE A 294 -10.99 -0.35 -9.59
CA ILE A 294 -9.93 -0.02 -10.55
C ILE A 294 -9.33 -1.27 -11.20
N ARG A 295 -9.16 -2.38 -10.47
CA ARG A 295 -8.70 -3.63 -11.08
C ARG A 295 -9.65 -4.13 -12.16
N LYS A 296 -10.97 -4.06 -11.93
CA LYS A 296 -11.97 -4.37 -12.96
C LYS A 296 -11.86 -3.43 -14.15
N HIS A 297 -11.72 -2.13 -13.89
CA HIS A 297 -11.57 -1.14 -14.95
C HIS A 297 -10.34 -1.42 -15.83
N ILE A 298 -9.18 -1.72 -15.23
CA ILE A 298 -7.97 -2.13 -15.95
C ILE A 298 -8.24 -3.36 -16.80
N LEU A 299 -8.78 -4.43 -16.22
CA LEU A 299 -9.03 -5.71 -16.90
C LEU A 299 -10.08 -5.63 -18.01
N GLN A 300 -10.93 -4.60 -17.99
CA GLN A 300 -11.94 -4.34 -19.01
C GLN A 300 -11.42 -3.49 -20.17
N ASN A 301 -10.48 -2.58 -19.94
CA ASN A 301 -10.08 -1.54 -20.89
C ASN A 301 -8.64 -1.65 -21.37
N ALA A 302 -7.81 -2.45 -20.69
CA ALA A 302 -6.39 -2.58 -21.00
C ALA A 302 -5.91 -4.03 -20.94
N THR A 303 -4.77 -4.26 -21.59
CA THR A 303 -3.97 -5.48 -21.48
C THR A 303 -2.78 -5.21 -20.59
N ILE A 304 -2.63 -5.98 -19.49
CA ILE A 304 -1.42 -5.97 -18.67
C ILE A 304 -0.31 -6.66 -19.48
N LYS A 305 0.85 -6.07 -19.55
CA LYS A 305 2.04 -6.62 -20.23
C LYS A 305 3.06 -7.13 -19.24
N GLN A 306 3.24 -6.41 -18.12
CA GLN A 306 4.28 -6.69 -17.13
C GLN A 306 3.86 -6.13 -15.78
N ILE A 307 4.25 -6.83 -14.73
CA ILE A 307 4.20 -6.37 -13.34
C ILE A 307 5.55 -6.68 -12.70
N ASP A 308 6.19 -5.67 -12.09
CA ASP A 308 7.43 -5.85 -11.36
C ASP A 308 7.19 -5.53 -9.88
N LEU A 309 7.50 -6.49 -9.00
CA LEU A 309 7.33 -6.36 -7.56
C LEU A 309 8.63 -5.90 -6.92
N TYR A 310 8.57 -4.84 -6.12
CA TYR A 310 9.73 -4.27 -5.43
C TYR A 310 9.56 -4.44 -3.92
N LYS A 311 10.58 -4.97 -3.24
CA LYS A 311 10.65 -5.06 -1.78
C LYS A 311 11.28 -3.83 -1.12
N ASN A 312 11.94 -2.98 -1.91
CA ASN A 312 12.55 -1.76 -1.40
C ASN A 312 11.47 -0.73 -1.06
N ARG A 313 11.68 -0.01 0.03
CA ARG A 313 10.74 1.00 0.53
C ARG A 313 11.26 2.39 0.20
N PHE A 314 10.33 3.32 -0.09
CA PHE A 314 10.65 4.74 -0.15
C PHE A 314 10.94 5.28 1.26
N ASP A 315 11.76 6.33 1.35
CA ASP A 315 12.01 7.01 2.62
C ASP A 315 10.69 7.48 3.27
N GLY A 316 10.43 6.98 4.49
CA GLY A 316 9.22 7.31 5.23
C GLY A 316 7.93 6.58 4.82
N VAL A 317 7.98 5.70 3.81
CA VAL A 317 6.83 4.86 3.38
C VAL A 317 7.06 3.41 3.81
N PHE A 318 6.08 2.82 4.48
CA PHE A 318 6.13 1.43 4.97
C PHE A 318 5.39 0.45 4.06
N THR A 319 4.99 0.88 2.87
CA THR A 319 4.19 0.07 1.94
C THR A 319 5.08 -0.41 0.80
N ASP A 320 5.07 -1.72 0.54
CA ASP A 320 5.70 -2.29 -0.65
C ASP A 320 5.00 -1.76 -1.90
N TYR A 321 5.71 -1.71 -3.01
CA TYR A 321 5.20 -1.17 -4.26
C TYR A 321 5.53 -2.08 -5.45
N PHE A 322 4.87 -1.82 -6.55
CA PHE A 322 5.06 -2.53 -7.81
C PHE A 322 4.94 -1.56 -8.98
N SER A 323 5.52 -1.93 -10.11
CA SER A 323 5.23 -1.26 -11.37
C SER A 323 4.35 -2.11 -12.26
N MET A 324 3.54 -1.47 -13.09
CA MET A 324 2.62 -2.13 -14.01
C MET A 324 2.64 -1.48 -15.38
N LYS A 325 2.92 -2.28 -16.41
CA LYS A 325 2.88 -1.88 -17.81
C LYS A 325 1.57 -2.31 -18.45
N LEU A 326 0.86 -1.34 -19.01
CA LEU A 326 -0.44 -1.54 -19.66
C LEU A 326 -0.38 -1.07 -21.12
N CYS A 327 -1.17 -1.72 -21.97
CA CYS A 327 -1.49 -1.25 -23.31
C CYS A 327 -3.00 -1.16 -23.46
N PRO A 328 -3.54 -0.20 -24.25
CA PRO A 328 -4.97 -0.10 -24.50
C PRO A 328 -5.53 -1.34 -25.21
N GLY A 329 -6.81 -1.59 -24.99
CA GLY A 329 -7.51 -2.69 -25.63
C GLY A 329 -7.45 -3.99 -24.84
N ARG A 330 -8.38 -4.86 -25.16
CA ARG A 330 -8.61 -6.13 -24.48
C ARG A 330 -8.27 -7.31 -25.37
N THR A 331 -7.49 -8.26 -24.87
CA THR A 331 -7.26 -9.56 -25.52
C THR A 331 -8.17 -10.63 -24.92
N ALA A 332 -8.58 -11.62 -25.71
CA ALA A 332 -9.42 -12.73 -25.25
C ALA A 332 -8.71 -13.54 -24.14
N ILE A 333 -7.46 -13.91 -24.39
CA ILE A 333 -6.55 -14.53 -23.42
C ILE A 333 -5.53 -13.46 -23.04
N GLN A 334 -5.38 -13.22 -21.76
CA GLN A 334 -4.43 -12.26 -21.25
C GLN A 334 -3.35 -12.99 -20.47
N GLN A 335 -2.12 -12.89 -20.98
CA GLN A 335 -0.91 -13.35 -20.30
C GLN A 335 0.01 -12.14 -20.09
N TYR A 336 0.69 -12.10 -18.97
CA TYR A 336 1.67 -11.06 -18.64
C TYR A 336 2.77 -11.63 -17.76
N ASP A 337 3.91 -10.99 -17.83
CA ASP A 337 5.06 -11.37 -17.03
C ASP A 337 5.02 -10.67 -15.68
N VAL A 338 5.36 -11.42 -14.63
CA VAL A 338 5.58 -10.90 -13.28
C VAL A 338 7.03 -11.13 -12.91
N SER A 339 7.72 -10.07 -12.54
CA SER A 339 9.08 -10.10 -12.06
C SER A 339 9.11 -9.87 -10.54
N SER A 340 9.83 -10.73 -9.82
CA SER A 340 10.04 -10.61 -8.38
C SER A 340 11.41 -11.17 -8.02
N GLU A 341 12.27 -10.37 -7.39
CA GLU A 341 13.61 -10.79 -6.92
C GLU A 341 14.47 -11.49 -7.97
N GLY A 342 14.41 -11.01 -9.22
CA GLY A 342 15.17 -11.57 -10.32
C GLY A 342 14.54 -12.78 -11.00
N ASN A 343 13.44 -13.30 -10.48
CA ASN A 343 12.66 -14.35 -11.13
C ASN A 343 11.55 -13.73 -11.98
N VAL A 344 11.37 -14.26 -13.19
CA VAL A 344 10.29 -13.85 -14.10
C VAL A 344 9.41 -15.07 -14.38
N TYR A 345 8.12 -14.89 -14.27
CA TYR A 345 7.13 -15.92 -14.58
C TYR A 345 5.90 -15.32 -15.25
N THR A 346 5.26 -16.11 -16.10
CA THR A 346 4.09 -15.66 -16.86
C THR A 346 2.80 -16.07 -16.13
N VAL A 347 1.89 -15.12 -15.96
CA VAL A 347 0.57 -15.30 -15.36
C VAL A 347 -0.51 -15.22 -16.45
N THR A 348 -1.51 -16.09 -16.36
CA THR A 348 -2.70 -16.05 -17.24
C THR A 348 -3.90 -15.60 -16.43
N ILE A 349 -4.64 -14.61 -16.94
CA ILE A 349 -5.91 -14.15 -16.36
C ILE A 349 -7.06 -14.94 -16.98
N THR A 350 -7.84 -15.58 -16.11
CA THR A 350 -9.07 -16.30 -16.49
C THR A 350 -10.26 -15.35 -16.69
N ALA A 351 -11.35 -15.85 -17.25
CA ALA A 351 -12.61 -15.11 -17.33
C ALA A 351 -13.18 -14.81 -15.92
N GLU A 352 -12.97 -15.72 -14.98
CA GLU A 352 -13.39 -15.58 -13.58
C GLU A 352 -12.60 -14.49 -12.87
N ASP A 353 -11.26 -14.43 -13.07
CA ASP A 353 -10.42 -13.36 -12.53
C ASP A 353 -10.87 -11.98 -13.02
N ARG A 354 -11.22 -11.87 -14.30
CA ARG A 354 -11.74 -10.62 -14.87
C ARG A 354 -13.06 -10.21 -14.22
N ALA A 355 -14.00 -11.15 -14.08
CA ALA A 355 -15.29 -10.91 -13.44
C ALA A 355 -15.12 -10.53 -11.97
N ALA A 356 -14.17 -11.19 -11.31
CA ALA A 356 -13.83 -10.92 -9.92
C ALA A 356 -13.00 -9.63 -9.73
N GLY A 357 -12.28 -9.16 -10.76
CA GLY A 357 -11.30 -8.06 -10.63
C GLY A 357 -10.04 -8.51 -9.89
N ASN A 358 -9.56 -9.71 -10.18
CA ASN A 358 -8.33 -10.25 -9.61
C ASN A 358 -7.17 -10.04 -10.61
N ILE A 359 -6.08 -9.47 -10.11
CA ILE A 359 -4.80 -9.38 -10.82
C ILE A 359 -3.81 -10.21 -10.01
N ALA A 360 -3.53 -11.43 -10.49
CA ALA A 360 -2.61 -12.33 -9.83
C ALA A 360 -1.17 -11.88 -10.04
N VAL A 361 -0.35 -11.95 -9.01
CA VAL A 361 1.09 -11.60 -9.04
C VAL A 361 1.97 -12.71 -8.52
N GLU A 362 1.40 -13.87 -8.25
CA GLU A 362 2.10 -15.08 -7.87
C GLU A 362 1.63 -16.21 -8.76
N THR A 363 2.55 -16.94 -9.37
CA THR A 363 2.23 -18.23 -9.93
C THR A 363 2.27 -19.25 -8.80
N LEU A 364 1.14 -19.83 -8.52
CA LEU A 364 1.14 -21.09 -7.80
C LEU A 364 1.81 -22.12 -8.72
N ASN A 365 2.87 -22.74 -8.26
CA ASN A 365 3.43 -23.87 -8.99
C ASN A 365 2.39 -25.01 -9.03
N HIS A 366 2.61 -26.04 -9.80
CA HIS A 366 1.63 -27.12 -9.94
C HIS A 366 1.33 -27.84 -8.60
N ILE A 367 2.29 -27.82 -7.65
CA ILE A 367 2.10 -28.40 -6.31
C ILE A 367 1.21 -27.48 -5.48
N ASP A 368 1.46 -26.16 -5.50
CA ASP A 368 0.62 -25.18 -4.82
C ASP A 368 -0.83 -25.25 -5.34
N ASN A 369 -1.00 -25.32 -6.67
CA ASN A 369 -2.33 -25.47 -7.29
C ASN A 369 -3.00 -26.78 -6.85
N SER A 370 -2.27 -27.88 -6.78
CA SER A 370 -2.79 -29.17 -6.30
C SER A 370 -3.31 -29.05 -4.86
N ILE A 371 -2.53 -28.44 -3.96
CA ILE A 371 -2.90 -28.24 -2.55
C ILE A 371 -4.17 -27.38 -2.45
N MET A 372 -4.20 -26.25 -3.16
CA MET A 372 -5.34 -25.34 -3.15
C MET A 372 -6.62 -26.02 -3.65
N LEU A 373 -6.52 -26.75 -4.77
CA LEU A 373 -7.64 -27.48 -5.35
C LEU A 373 -8.15 -28.59 -4.42
N LYS A 374 -7.27 -29.33 -3.73
CA LYS A 374 -7.67 -30.34 -2.74
C LYS A 374 -8.49 -29.71 -1.62
N MET A 375 -8.00 -28.60 -1.05
CA MET A 375 -8.74 -27.90 0.01
C MET A 375 -10.08 -27.35 -0.46
N GLU A 376 -10.13 -26.77 -1.65
CA GLU A 376 -11.34 -26.19 -2.22
C GLU A 376 -12.35 -27.27 -2.65
N SER A 377 -11.90 -28.39 -3.22
CA SER A 377 -12.75 -29.49 -3.64
C SER A 377 -13.43 -30.23 -2.48
N LEU A 378 -12.78 -30.25 -1.31
CA LEU A 378 -13.32 -30.84 -0.08
C LEU A 378 -14.10 -29.84 0.76
N CYS A 379 -14.26 -28.60 0.29
CA CYS A 379 -15.02 -27.58 1.00
C CYS A 379 -16.50 -27.99 1.09
N HIS A 380 -16.94 -28.31 2.31
CA HIS A 380 -18.34 -28.59 2.63
C HIS A 380 -19.04 -27.36 3.19
N ASP A 381 -18.34 -26.57 4.00
CA ASP A 381 -18.90 -25.42 4.69
C ASP A 381 -17.90 -24.26 4.76
N LYS A 382 -18.39 -23.09 5.19
CA LYS A 382 -17.63 -21.87 5.41
C LYS A 382 -18.12 -21.16 6.67
N LEU A 383 -17.28 -20.32 7.27
CA LEU A 383 -17.64 -19.56 8.47
C LEU A 383 -18.63 -18.40 8.20
N SER A 384 -19.40 -18.44 7.08
CA SER A 384 -20.35 -17.38 6.71
C SER A 384 -21.49 -17.20 7.72
N HIS A 385 -21.97 -18.29 8.32
CA HIS A 385 -23.05 -18.30 9.31
C HIS A 385 -22.57 -18.15 10.75
N SER A 386 -21.26 -18.15 10.99
CA SER A 386 -20.66 -18.02 12.31
C SER A 386 -20.87 -16.62 12.89
N ARG A 387 -20.84 -16.52 14.22
CA ARG A 387 -21.00 -15.26 14.95
C ARG A 387 -19.64 -14.63 15.23
N TRP A 388 -19.57 -13.32 15.10
CA TRP A 388 -18.31 -12.56 15.17
C TRP A 388 -18.45 -11.35 16.07
N ALA A 389 -17.44 -11.06 16.86
CA ALA A 389 -17.39 -9.84 17.64
C ALA A 389 -15.98 -9.23 17.67
N LEU A 390 -15.92 -7.91 17.70
CA LEU A 390 -14.69 -7.17 17.95
C LEU A 390 -14.39 -7.24 19.46
N GLY A 391 -13.14 -7.38 19.83
CA GLY A 391 -12.70 -7.20 21.20
C GLY A 391 -12.94 -5.77 21.70
N ILE A 392 -12.97 -5.58 23.01
CA ILE A 392 -13.30 -4.32 23.68
C ILE A 392 -12.39 -3.19 23.20
N VAL A 393 -12.96 -2.09 22.76
CA VAL A 393 -12.28 -0.82 22.51
C VAL A 393 -12.52 0.09 23.71
N THR A 394 -11.57 0.18 24.60
CA THR A 394 -11.76 0.95 25.85
C THR A 394 -11.81 2.46 25.64
N GLY A 395 -11.18 2.96 24.57
CA GLY A 395 -10.95 4.39 24.35
C GLY A 395 -9.81 4.98 25.20
N ASP A 396 -9.51 4.35 26.34
CA ASP A 396 -8.42 4.74 27.25
C ASP A 396 -7.86 3.52 27.98
N ASN A 397 -6.99 2.79 27.31
CA ASN A 397 -6.36 1.60 27.92
C ASN A 397 -5.52 1.97 29.15
N LYS A 398 -4.94 3.18 29.19
CA LYS A 398 -4.04 3.59 30.28
C LYS A 398 -4.77 3.65 31.63
N ASN A 399 -6.00 4.11 31.64
CA ASN A 399 -6.77 4.29 32.87
C ASN A 399 -7.74 3.14 33.14
N LYS A 400 -8.18 2.38 32.13
CA LYS A 400 -9.19 1.33 32.26
C LYS A 400 -8.63 -0.08 32.33
N VAL A 401 -7.38 -0.30 31.86
CA VAL A 401 -6.71 -1.60 31.92
C VAL A 401 -5.66 -1.57 33.04
N ARG A 402 -5.74 -2.52 33.95
CA ARG A 402 -4.83 -2.66 35.08
C ARG A 402 -3.88 -3.84 34.87
N LYS A 403 -2.68 -3.75 35.47
CA LYS A 403 -1.71 -4.85 35.51
C LYS A 403 -1.84 -5.74 36.73
N GLU A 404 -2.53 -5.24 37.75
CA GLU A 404 -2.72 -5.94 39.02
C GLU A 404 -4.17 -6.36 39.15
N LYS A 405 -4.38 -7.57 39.69
CA LYS A 405 -5.69 -8.10 40.03
C LYS A 405 -6.25 -7.34 41.22
N ALA A 406 -7.51 -6.94 41.15
CA ALA A 406 -8.25 -6.33 42.26
C ALA A 406 -9.70 -6.83 42.22
N ASP A 407 -10.42 -6.63 43.30
CA ASP A 407 -11.83 -7.04 43.43
C ASP A 407 -12.69 -6.40 42.34
N GLY A 408 -13.54 -7.21 41.70
CA GLY A 408 -14.41 -6.80 40.61
C GLY A 408 -13.74 -6.67 39.26
N LEU A 409 -12.42 -6.86 39.15
CA LEU A 409 -11.73 -6.88 37.88
C LEU A 409 -11.66 -8.30 37.30
N GLU A 410 -11.88 -8.39 35.99
CA GLU A 410 -11.77 -9.63 35.23
C GLU A 410 -10.52 -9.64 34.33
N PRO A 411 -9.90 -10.81 34.09
CA PRO A 411 -8.81 -10.93 33.13
C PRO A 411 -9.25 -10.50 31.76
N VAL A 412 -8.40 -9.72 31.06
CA VAL A 412 -8.63 -9.29 29.68
C VAL A 412 -7.37 -9.50 28.85
N TYR A 413 -7.53 -10.06 27.65
CA TYR A 413 -6.44 -10.50 26.81
C TYR A 413 -6.23 -9.57 25.62
N VAL A 414 -4.97 -9.34 25.26
CA VAL A 414 -4.56 -8.60 24.07
C VAL A 414 -4.06 -9.57 22.99
N GLY A 415 -4.04 -9.13 21.73
CA GLY A 415 -3.66 -9.99 20.62
C GLY A 415 -2.32 -10.72 20.78
N LYS A 416 -1.31 -10.09 21.39
CA LYS A 416 -0.01 -10.73 21.64
C LYS A 416 -0.05 -11.91 22.62
N GLN A 417 -1.07 -11.98 23.47
CA GLN A 417 -1.28 -13.08 24.43
C GLN A 417 -2.07 -14.25 23.81
N VAL A 418 -2.60 -14.08 22.60
CA VAL A 418 -3.24 -15.17 21.88
C VAL A 418 -2.14 -16.02 21.24
N SER A 419 -1.96 -17.23 21.68
CA SER A 419 -1.10 -18.27 21.10
C SER A 419 -1.95 -19.40 20.52
N PRO A 420 -1.37 -20.29 19.69
CA PRO A 420 -2.12 -21.45 19.23
C PRO A 420 -2.78 -22.19 20.38
N PHE A 421 -4.09 -22.36 20.32
CA PHE A 421 -4.97 -23.04 21.27
C PHE A 421 -5.12 -22.40 22.65
N ASN A 422 -4.20 -21.57 23.13
CA ASN A 422 -4.15 -21.04 24.49
C ASN A 422 -4.10 -19.51 24.53
N LEU A 423 -4.65 -18.96 25.60
CA LEU A 423 -4.37 -17.60 26.05
C LEU A 423 -3.22 -17.66 27.08
N GLN A 424 -2.17 -16.88 26.82
CA GLN A 424 -1.03 -16.78 27.75
C GLN A 424 -1.46 -16.06 29.04
N ASP A 425 -0.62 -16.14 30.05
CA ASP A 425 -0.87 -15.67 31.42
C ASP A 425 -1.64 -14.36 31.56
N ASP A 426 -2.50 -14.29 32.55
CA ASP A 426 -3.29 -13.13 32.96
C ASP A 426 -2.36 -11.99 33.38
N SER A 427 -2.16 -11.01 32.55
CA SER A 427 -1.31 -9.86 32.83
C SER A 427 -2.06 -8.52 32.79
N PHE A 428 -3.34 -8.57 32.40
CA PHE A 428 -4.19 -7.40 32.32
C PHE A 428 -5.59 -7.70 32.86
N TYR A 429 -6.16 -6.73 33.55
CA TYR A 429 -7.46 -6.80 34.16
C TYR A 429 -8.30 -5.58 33.83
N ILE A 430 -9.61 -5.75 33.74
CA ILE A 430 -10.56 -4.68 33.42
C ILE A 430 -11.84 -4.83 34.27
N LEU A 431 -12.43 -3.71 34.67
CA LEU A 431 -13.81 -3.70 35.14
C LEU A 431 -14.73 -3.77 33.91
N PHE A 432 -15.44 -4.90 33.78
CA PHE A 432 -16.33 -5.07 32.63
C PHE A 432 -17.60 -4.25 32.83
N ASN A 433 -17.61 -3.08 32.21
CA ASN A 433 -18.79 -2.23 32.11
C ASN A 433 -18.88 -1.68 30.70
N PRO A 434 -19.76 -2.27 29.83
CA PRO A 434 -19.90 -1.90 28.42
C PRO A 434 -20.15 -0.40 28.18
N ASP A 435 -20.88 0.27 29.07
CA ASP A 435 -21.23 1.69 28.94
C ASP A 435 -20.01 2.61 29.10
N ASN A 436 -18.97 2.13 29.76
CA ASN A 436 -17.72 2.86 29.95
C ASN A 436 -16.69 2.64 28.82
N PHE A 437 -17.00 1.84 27.82
CA PHE A 437 -16.09 1.55 26.72
C PHE A 437 -16.43 2.36 25.46
N GLN A 438 -15.43 2.72 24.69
CA GLN A 438 -15.63 3.42 23.43
C GLN A 438 -16.43 2.57 22.44
N GLN A 439 -16.19 1.25 22.43
CA GLN A 439 -16.95 0.28 21.67
C GLN A 439 -16.85 -1.09 22.36
N CYS A 440 -17.98 -1.72 22.58
CA CYS A 440 -18.07 -3.07 23.12
C CYS A 440 -19.13 -3.86 22.34
N ALA A 441 -18.84 -5.11 22.04
CA ALA A 441 -19.85 -6.03 21.54
C ALA A 441 -20.83 -6.39 22.67
N LYS A 442 -21.98 -6.97 22.32
CA LYS A 442 -22.92 -7.49 23.31
C LYS A 442 -22.21 -8.52 24.21
N GLU A 443 -22.53 -8.49 25.49
CA GLU A 443 -21.92 -9.36 26.51
C GLU A 443 -22.00 -10.84 26.14
N GLU A 444 -23.08 -11.29 25.50
CA GLU A 444 -23.30 -12.67 25.05
C GLU A 444 -22.16 -13.25 24.20
N TYR A 445 -21.39 -12.40 23.49
CA TYR A 445 -20.24 -12.85 22.71
C TYR A 445 -19.05 -13.16 23.62
N PHE A 446 -18.85 -12.36 24.67
CA PHE A 446 -17.78 -12.61 25.65
C PHE A 446 -18.14 -13.79 26.56
N ARG A 447 -19.41 -13.95 26.92
CA ARG A 447 -19.92 -15.00 27.81
C ARG A 447 -20.37 -16.27 27.07
N ALA A 448 -20.06 -16.39 25.80
CA ALA A 448 -20.32 -17.64 25.07
C ALA A 448 -19.63 -18.83 25.78
N PRO A 449 -20.32 -19.98 25.93
CA PRO A 449 -19.77 -21.16 26.63
C PRO A 449 -18.53 -21.70 25.95
N GLU A 450 -18.48 -21.60 24.63
CA GLU A 450 -17.32 -21.92 23.81
C GLU A 450 -17.14 -20.88 22.71
N LYS A 451 -15.91 -20.42 22.50
CA LYS A 451 -15.54 -19.51 21.43
C LYS A 451 -14.06 -19.60 21.08
N LEU A 452 -13.72 -19.01 19.95
CA LEU A 452 -12.34 -18.79 19.56
C LEU A 452 -11.99 -17.31 19.73
N ILE A 453 -10.83 -17.05 20.28
CA ILE A 453 -10.24 -15.71 20.34
C ILE A 453 -9.05 -15.71 19.40
N TYR A 454 -9.07 -14.85 18.37
CA TYR A 454 -8.01 -14.83 17.37
C TYR A 454 -7.24 -13.51 17.34
N ARG A 455 -5.95 -13.61 17.04
CA ARG A 455 -5.06 -12.45 16.92
C ARG A 455 -5.43 -11.64 15.68
N PHE A 456 -5.64 -10.32 15.85
CA PHE A 456 -6.02 -9.47 14.72
C PHE A 456 -4.84 -9.09 13.82
N ILE A 457 -3.63 -8.86 14.38
CA ILE A 457 -2.41 -8.55 13.62
C ILE A 457 -1.55 -9.81 13.61
N ALA A 458 -1.58 -10.54 12.51
CA ALA A 458 -0.79 -11.74 12.27
C ALA A 458 -0.74 -12.04 10.77
N LYS A 459 0.29 -12.78 10.35
CA LYS A 459 0.48 -13.21 8.94
C LYS A 459 -0.57 -14.25 8.52
N TYR A 460 -1.04 -15.07 9.46
CA TYR A 460 -2.04 -16.12 9.28
C TYR A 460 -2.87 -16.27 10.57
N PRO A 461 -3.98 -17.04 10.56
CA PRO A 461 -4.80 -17.21 11.76
C PRO A 461 -4.00 -17.81 12.93
N ILE A 462 -4.07 -17.18 14.07
CA ILE A 462 -3.59 -17.72 15.36
C ILE A 462 -4.77 -17.61 16.30
N VAL A 463 -5.31 -18.75 16.73
CA VAL A 463 -6.54 -18.80 17.50
C VAL A 463 -6.36 -19.57 18.81
N ALA A 464 -6.91 -19.01 19.89
CA ALA A 464 -7.07 -19.68 21.17
C ALA A 464 -8.49 -20.20 21.30
N TYR A 465 -8.68 -21.40 21.83
CA TYR A 465 -9.97 -21.92 22.24
C TYR A 465 -10.28 -21.45 23.68
N ASP A 466 -11.46 -20.92 23.90
CA ASP A 466 -11.89 -20.41 25.18
C ASP A 466 -13.27 -20.96 25.60
N ASP A 467 -13.30 -21.67 26.73
CA ASP A 467 -14.45 -22.19 27.45
C ASP A 467 -14.63 -21.57 28.85
N LYS A 468 -13.83 -20.49 29.12
CA LYS A 468 -13.81 -19.80 30.43
C LYS A 468 -14.37 -18.38 30.36
N GLN A 469 -15.09 -18.06 29.27
CA GLN A 469 -15.78 -16.77 29.07
C GLN A 469 -14.85 -15.54 29.21
N ARG A 470 -13.61 -15.67 28.77
CA ARG A 470 -12.58 -14.63 28.91
C ARG A 470 -12.85 -13.42 28.00
N LEU A 471 -12.42 -12.25 28.48
CA LEU A 471 -12.55 -11.00 27.77
C LEU A 471 -11.33 -10.74 26.88
N CYS A 472 -11.49 -10.02 25.77
CA CYS A 472 -10.37 -9.58 24.95
C CYS A 472 -10.51 -8.12 24.48
N LEU A 473 -9.37 -7.44 24.32
CA LEU A 473 -9.30 -6.10 23.73
C LEU A 473 -9.22 -6.19 22.19
N ASN A 474 -9.46 -5.09 21.52
CA ASN A 474 -9.56 -4.96 20.05
C ASN A 474 -8.33 -5.35 19.23
N SER A 475 -7.22 -5.74 19.86
CA SER A 475 -6.09 -6.40 19.18
C SER A 475 -6.31 -7.92 19.02
N ALA A 476 -7.37 -8.45 19.63
CA ALA A 476 -7.91 -9.78 19.43
C ALA A 476 -9.42 -9.70 19.18
N ASN A 477 -9.98 -10.65 18.44
CA ASN A 477 -11.39 -10.68 18.08
C ASN A 477 -11.99 -12.05 18.43
N ILE A 478 -13.31 -12.10 18.47
CA ILE A 478 -14.08 -13.30 18.82
C ILE A 478 -14.70 -13.91 17.57
N LEU A 479 -14.60 -15.23 17.47
CA LEU A 479 -15.28 -16.07 16.52
C LEU A 479 -16.02 -17.18 17.29
N ILE A 480 -17.31 -17.29 17.07
CA ILE A 480 -18.13 -18.42 17.55
C ILE A 480 -18.52 -19.20 16.29
N PRO A 481 -17.80 -20.28 15.96
CA PRO A 481 -18.05 -21.08 14.77
C PRO A 481 -19.44 -21.71 14.81
N GLN A 482 -20.08 -21.78 13.66
CA GLN A 482 -21.34 -22.50 13.44
C GLN A 482 -21.19 -23.30 12.15
N LEU A 483 -20.76 -24.56 12.29
CA LEU A 483 -20.54 -25.52 11.22
C LEU A 483 -21.23 -26.84 11.58
N ASP A 484 -21.88 -27.50 10.61
CA ASP A 484 -22.75 -28.64 10.91
C ASP A 484 -22.00 -29.88 11.42
N THR A 485 -20.77 -30.11 10.97
CA THR A 485 -20.03 -31.35 11.24
C THR A 485 -18.69 -31.14 11.93
N ILE A 486 -18.44 -29.94 12.43
CA ILE A 486 -17.13 -29.55 13.01
C ILE A 486 -17.36 -28.82 14.31
N SER A 487 -16.84 -29.35 15.40
CA SER A 487 -16.87 -28.72 16.72
C SER A 487 -15.98 -27.47 16.80
N VAL A 488 -16.21 -26.60 17.79
CA VAL A 488 -15.41 -25.36 18.00
C VAL A 488 -13.92 -25.70 18.20
N LYS A 489 -13.60 -26.80 18.92
CA LYS A 489 -12.22 -27.26 19.10
C LYS A 489 -11.58 -27.70 17.78
N SER A 490 -12.32 -28.43 16.96
CA SER A 490 -11.81 -28.87 15.65
C SER A 490 -11.60 -27.69 14.68
N VAL A 491 -12.44 -26.65 14.76
CA VAL A 491 -12.18 -25.39 14.02
C VAL A 491 -10.88 -24.74 14.49
N ALA A 492 -10.61 -24.74 15.80
CA ALA A 492 -9.33 -24.25 16.31
C ALA A 492 -8.14 -25.09 15.81
N ALA A 493 -8.30 -26.42 15.75
CA ALA A 493 -7.30 -27.34 15.21
C ALA A 493 -6.97 -27.03 13.75
N LEU A 494 -7.99 -26.92 12.90
CA LEU A 494 -7.83 -26.61 11.49
C LEU A 494 -7.17 -25.23 11.30
N LEU A 495 -7.66 -24.17 11.95
CA LEU A 495 -7.14 -22.82 11.81
C LEU A 495 -5.69 -22.63 12.29
N ASN A 496 -5.23 -23.45 13.27
CA ASN A 496 -3.86 -23.43 13.77
C ASN A 496 -2.93 -24.44 13.05
N SER A 497 -3.45 -25.23 12.10
CA SER A 497 -2.63 -26.16 11.34
C SER A 497 -1.76 -25.45 10.32
N THR A 498 -0.59 -26.03 10.01
CA THR A 498 0.32 -25.50 8.99
C THR A 498 -0.33 -25.47 7.61
N LEU A 499 -1.26 -26.38 7.30
CA LEU A 499 -2.02 -26.36 6.04
C LEU A 499 -2.90 -25.11 5.90
N TYR A 500 -3.63 -24.75 6.96
CA TYR A 500 -4.48 -23.54 6.92
C TYR A 500 -3.65 -22.26 6.95
N HIS A 501 -2.52 -22.24 7.66
CA HIS A 501 -1.56 -21.12 7.61
C HIS A 501 -1.01 -20.94 6.19
N TYR A 502 -0.66 -22.06 5.54
CA TYR A 502 -0.22 -22.07 4.14
C TYR A 502 -1.32 -21.53 3.21
N TYR A 503 -2.52 -22.11 3.26
CA TYR A 503 -3.64 -21.69 2.41
C TYR A 503 -3.96 -20.19 2.61
N TYR A 504 -3.98 -19.74 3.87
CA TYR A 504 -4.22 -18.34 4.20
C TYR A 504 -3.14 -17.43 3.62
N SER A 505 -1.86 -17.77 3.79
CA SER A 505 -0.72 -16.98 3.32
C SER A 505 -0.63 -16.92 1.79
N VAL A 506 -1.08 -17.96 1.10
CA VAL A 506 -1.14 -18.01 -0.37
C VAL A 506 -2.30 -17.16 -0.90
N LYS A 507 -3.46 -17.23 -0.25
CA LYS A 507 -4.68 -16.58 -0.74
C LYS A 507 -4.84 -15.13 -0.27
N PHE A 508 -4.31 -14.80 0.91
CA PHE A 508 -4.45 -13.48 1.54
C PHE A 508 -3.09 -12.96 1.98
N THR A 509 -2.83 -11.70 1.68
CA THR A 509 -1.53 -11.06 1.94
C THR A 509 -1.61 -9.90 2.92
N ASP A 510 -2.78 -9.75 3.58
CA ASP A 510 -2.97 -8.75 4.60
C ASP A 510 -2.14 -9.06 5.85
N ILE A 511 -1.60 -8.01 6.48
CA ILE A 511 -0.95 -8.11 7.81
C ILE A 511 -1.98 -8.23 8.95
N LYS A 512 -3.25 -8.28 8.61
CA LYS A 512 -4.39 -8.40 9.54
C LYS A 512 -5.22 -9.62 9.18
N VAL A 513 -5.57 -10.38 10.19
CA VAL A 513 -6.52 -11.49 10.03
C VAL A 513 -7.95 -10.92 10.01
N LEU A 514 -8.45 -10.71 8.79
CA LEU A 514 -9.75 -10.10 8.58
C LEU A 514 -10.89 -11.14 8.65
N LYS A 515 -12.05 -10.74 9.17
CA LYS A 515 -13.27 -11.58 9.17
C LYS A 515 -13.57 -12.14 7.79
N GLY A 516 -13.56 -11.29 6.74
CA GLY A 516 -13.87 -11.72 5.37
C GLY A 516 -12.89 -12.78 4.83
N ASN A 517 -11.62 -12.73 5.21
CA ASN A 517 -10.62 -13.73 4.84
C ASN A 517 -10.88 -15.06 5.54
N LEU A 518 -11.20 -15.02 6.85
CA LEU A 518 -11.57 -16.22 7.60
C LEU A 518 -12.86 -16.87 7.09
N GLN A 519 -13.86 -16.06 6.72
CA GLN A 519 -15.11 -16.55 6.12
C GLN A 519 -14.92 -17.22 4.75
N ALA A 520 -13.85 -16.91 4.04
CA ALA A 520 -13.54 -17.50 2.74
C ALA A 520 -12.78 -18.82 2.82
N LEU A 521 -12.29 -19.21 4.01
CA LEU A 521 -11.57 -20.47 4.20
C LEU A 521 -12.49 -21.67 3.97
N PRO A 522 -12.01 -22.73 3.29
CA PRO A 522 -12.77 -23.95 3.07
C PRO A 522 -12.69 -24.85 4.31
N PHE A 523 -13.83 -25.38 4.76
CA PHE A 523 -13.91 -26.39 5.82
C PHE A 523 -14.44 -27.69 5.26
N PRO A 524 -13.80 -28.85 5.51
CA PRO A 524 -14.22 -30.14 5.01
C PRO A 524 -15.39 -30.69 5.84
N LYS A 525 -16.09 -31.67 5.34
CA LYS A 525 -16.97 -32.49 6.16
C LYS A 525 -16.13 -33.48 6.97
N LEU A 526 -16.14 -33.36 8.30
CA LEU A 526 -15.46 -34.32 9.17
C LEU A 526 -16.37 -35.50 9.49
N THR A 527 -15.77 -36.69 9.58
CA THR A 527 -16.41 -37.82 10.24
C THR A 527 -16.41 -37.62 11.76
N GLU A 528 -17.31 -38.26 12.48
CA GLU A 528 -17.40 -38.18 13.94
C GLU A 528 -16.05 -38.56 14.61
N GLN A 529 -15.36 -39.55 14.06
CA GLN A 529 -14.06 -39.97 14.58
C GLN A 529 -12.97 -38.91 14.34
N GLN A 530 -12.95 -38.27 13.16
CA GLN A 530 -11.99 -37.21 12.86
C GLN A 530 -12.20 -35.99 13.77
N ASP A 531 -13.46 -35.60 14.03
CA ASP A 531 -13.78 -34.51 14.93
C ASP A 531 -13.34 -34.83 16.36
N LYS A 532 -13.64 -36.03 16.88
CA LYS A 532 -13.19 -36.50 18.19
C LYS A 532 -11.67 -36.52 18.32
N ASP A 533 -10.97 -36.97 17.30
CA ASP A 533 -9.49 -37.03 17.28
C ASP A 533 -8.87 -35.63 17.36
N LEU A 534 -9.42 -34.66 16.61
CA LEU A 534 -8.96 -33.27 16.67
C LEU A 534 -9.29 -32.63 18.02
N CYS A 535 -10.48 -32.87 18.56
CA CYS A 535 -10.87 -32.39 19.88
C CYS A 535 -9.98 -32.90 21.01
N SER A 536 -9.65 -34.21 20.99
CA SER A 536 -8.73 -34.82 21.96
C SER A 536 -7.36 -34.14 21.90
N LEU A 537 -6.81 -34.00 20.69
CA LEU A 537 -5.50 -33.38 20.50
C LEU A 537 -5.46 -31.93 20.97
N VAL A 538 -6.53 -31.14 20.71
CA VAL A 538 -6.62 -29.76 21.22
C VAL A 538 -6.67 -29.75 22.75
N SER A 539 -7.38 -30.71 23.38
CA SER A 539 -7.42 -30.82 24.84
C SER A 539 -6.07 -31.20 25.45
N ASP A 540 -5.34 -32.11 24.79
CA ASP A 540 -3.96 -32.49 25.19
C ASP A 540 -2.99 -31.30 25.08
N ILE A 541 -3.11 -30.51 24.01
CA ILE A 541 -2.33 -29.29 23.81
C ILE A 541 -2.66 -28.24 24.88
N GLN A 542 -3.92 -28.09 25.26
CA GLN A 542 -4.32 -27.15 26.30
C GLN A 542 -3.87 -27.58 27.71
N GLY A 543 -3.74 -28.88 27.95
CA GLY A 543 -3.28 -29.45 29.21
C GLY A 543 -1.76 -29.52 29.37
N SER A 544 -1.00 -29.25 28.31
CA SER A 544 0.45 -29.34 28.28
C SER A 544 1.09 -28.07 27.68
N SER A 545 2.43 -27.99 27.69
CA SER A 545 3.13 -26.97 26.92
C SER A 545 3.05 -27.32 25.43
N PHE A 546 2.59 -26.38 24.61
CA PHE A 546 2.59 -26.56 23.15
C PHE A 546 4.01 -26.80 22.62
N SER A 547 4.20 -27.87 21.87
CA SER A 547 5.48 -28.31 21.35
C SER A 547 5.43 -28.58 19.85
N ASP A 548 6.59 -28.55 19.19
CA ASP A 548 6.71 -28.88 17.78
C ASP A 548 6.22 -30.32 17.47
N ASP A 549 6.29 -31.22 18.44
CA ASP A 549 5.78 -32.58 18.28
C ASP A 549 4.25 -32.61 18.21
N LEU A 550 3.58 -31.89 19.08
CA LEU A 550 2.11 -31.74 19.06
C LEU A 550 1.65 -31.02 17.78
N GLN A 551 2.38 -30.02 17.31
CA GLN A 551 2.10 -29.41 16.01
C GLN A 551 2.23 -30.42 14.87
N ARG A 552 3.27 -31.24 14.85
CA ARG A 552 3.43 -32.29 13.84
C ARG A 552 2.30 -33.31 13.87
N GLN A 553 1.88 -33.74 15.05
CA GLN A 553 0.74 -34.66 15.19
C GLN A 553 -0.57 -34.06 14.65
N LEU A 554 -0.81 -32.76 14.94
CA LEU A 554 -1.93 -32.02 14.40
C LEU A 554 -1.89 -31.98 12.88
N ASP A 555 -0.75 -31.56 12.33
CA ASP A 555 -0.57 -31.41 10.88
C ASP A 555 -0.75 -32.73 10.14
N GLN A 556 -0.25 -33.86 10.69
CA GLN A 556 -0.44 -35.17 10.09
C GLN A 556 -1.93 -35.56 10.01
N LYS A 557 -2.72 -35.30 11.08
CA LYS A 557 -4.17 -35.55 11.05
C LYS A 557 -4.86 -34.67 10.01
N VAL A 558 -4.50 -33.39 9.96
CA VAL A 558 -5.08 -32.44 8.99
C VAL A 558 -4.66 -32.79 7.56
N TYR A 559 -3.41 -33.15 7.32
CA TYR A 559 -2.95 -33.62 6.02
C TYR A 559 -3.69 -34.87 5.54
N ALA A 560 -3.95 -35.80 6.45
CA ALA A 560 -4.73 -37.02 6.12
C ALA A 560 -6.18 -36.68 5.71
N ILE A 561 -6.83 -35.71 6.37
CA ILE A 561 -8.19 -35.25 6.02
C ILE A 561 -8.22 -34.71 4.58
N PHE A 562 -7.23 -33.94 4.19
CA PHE A 562 -7.17 -33.30 2.86
C PHE A 562 -6.42 -34.13 1.81
N GLY A 563 -5.91 -35.31 2.15
CA GLY A 563 -5.14 -36.15 1.23
C GLY A 563 -3.84 -35.49 0.73
N ILE A 564 -3.15 -34.75 1.62
CA ILE A 564 -1.92 -34.05 1.30
C ILE A 564 -0.75 -35.03 1.26
N THR A 565 -0.09 -35.13 0.11
CA THR A 565 1.04 -36.03 -0.13
C THR A 565 2.34 -35.56 0.55
N PRO A 566 3.34 -36.41 0.79
CA PRO A 566 4.63 -35.99 1.38
C PRO A 566 5.33 -34.88 0.60
N LYS A 567 5.22 -34.85 -0.72
CA LYS A 567 5.78 -33.78 -1.57
C LYS A 567 5.07 -32.45 -1.34
N GLU A 568 3.76 -32.46 -1.20
CA GLU A 568 2.95 -31.29 -0.88
C GLU A 568 3.22 -30.81 0.56
N GLN A 569 3.42 -31.73 1.52
CA GLN A 569 3.80 -31.37 2.90
C GLN A 569 5.13 -30.61 2.92
N SER A 570 6.14 -31.06 2.15
CA SER A 570 7.42 -30.37 2.03
C SER A 570 7.25 -28.94 1.46
N GLN A 571 6.38 -28.76 0.46
CA GLN A 571 6.05 -27.46 -0.12
C GLN A 571 5.37 -26.54 0.91
N ILE A 572 4.41 -27.07 1.67
CA ILE A 572 3.70 -26.32 2.72
C ILE A 572 4.67 -25.82 3.78
N ILE A 573 5.52 -26.69 4.30
CA ILE A 573 6.51 -26.36 5.33
C ILE A 573 7.47 -25.28 4.82
N SER A 574 8.00 -25.41 3.61
CA SER A 574 8.95 -24.43 3.03
C SER A 574 8.40 -23.01 2.86
N ARG A 575 7.07 -22.84 2.82
CA ARG A 575 6.44 -21.51 2.68
C ARG A 575 5.99 -20.90 4.00
N VAL A 576 5.71 -21.70 5.01
CA VAL A 576 5.14 -21.22 6.28
C VAL A 576 6.22 -21.03 7.34
N VAL A 577 7.18 -21.93 7.39
CA VAL A 577 8.33 -21.94 8.30
C VAL A 577 9.54 -21.29 7.65
#